data_6dcd96afffc20bf86383a68ceefb1f90
#
_entry.id   6dcd96afffc20bf86383a68ceefb1f90
#
_cell.length_a   1.000
_cell.length_b   1.000
_cell.length_c   1.000
_cell.angle_alpha   90.00
_cell.angle_beta   90.00
_cell.angle_gamma   90.00
#
_symmetry.space_group_name_H-M   'P 1'
#
loop_
_entity.id
_entity.type
_entity.pdbx_description
1 polymer ?
#
loop_
_entity_poly.entity_id
_entity_poly.type
_entity_poly.pdbx_seq_one_letter_code
_entity_poly.pdbx_strand_id
1 'polypeptide(L)'
;MFQDEARFGRINDVRRCWAPRPIRPLCRAMLTHEYTYAYGAVDVLSGELDSLILPHVNTACMQIFLDEVGARHPQRSIIMVLDGAGWHTGVALTPPHNMKLLSLPPYAPELNPVEHLWDELREKFFHNKAFNSLHALEDQLEVGLRALENDMPRVKSIVAWDWIVNALLN
;
A
#
# COMPACT_ATOMS: atom_id res chain seq x y z
N MET A 1 -7.11 -11.02 4.12
CA MET A 1 -6.25 -9.82 3.95
C MET A 1 -6.89 -8.90 2.94
N PHE A 2 -6.71 -7.58 3.07
CA PHE A 2 -7.12 -6.58 2.07
C PHE A 2 -5.88 -6.15 1.29
N GLN A 3 -6.01 -6.04 -0.02
CA GLN A 3 -4.92 -5.73 -0.93
C GLN A 3 -5.21 -4.43 -1.69
N ASP A 4 -4.14 -3.68 -2.00
CA ASP A 4 -4.19 -2.47 -2.81
C ASP A 4 -2.82 -2.09 -3.38
N GLU A 5 -2.79 -1.22 -4.40
CA GLU A 5 -1.57 -0.64 -4.96
C GLU A 5 -1.57 0.87 -4.87
N ALA A 6 -0.44 1.43 -4.50
CA ALA A 6 -0.23 2.87 -4.50
C ALA A 6 0.95 3.29 -5.37
N ARG A 7 0.73 4.33 -6.18
CA ARG A 7 1.78 4.97 -6.95
C ARG A 7 2.55 5.98 -6.10
N PHE A 8 3.88 5.88 -6.13
CA PHE A 8 4.79 6.85 -5.54
C PHE A 8 5.65 7.48 -6.64
N GLY A 9 5.71 8.79 -6.67
CA GLY A 9 6.40 9.56 -7.70
C GLY A 9 7.45 10.49 -7.14
N ARG A 10 8.39 10.92 -8.01
CA ARG A 10 9.40 11.92 -7.63
C ARG A 10 8.83 13.33 -7.51
N ILE A 11 7.66 13.57 -8.10
CA ILE A 11 6.91 14.82 -7.88
C ILE A 11 6.30 14.73 -6.48
N ASN A 12 6.73 15.62 -5.63
CA ASN A 12 6.30 15.65 -4.24
C ASN A 12 4.97 16.40 -4.07
N ASP A 13 4.14 15.88 -3.17
CA ASP A 13 2.99 16.64 -2.65
C ASP A 13 3.48 17.70 -1.67
N VAL A 14 3.30 18.97 -2.03
CA VAL A 14 3.64 20.09 -1.15
C VAL A 14 2.53 20.26 -0.13
N ARG A 15 2.86 20.05 1.14
CA ARG A 15 1.92 20.23 2.25
C ARG A 15 2.32 21.42 3.13
N ARG A 16 1.32 22.01 3.78
CA ARG A 16 1.53 23.08 4.76
C ARG A 16 2.31 22.55 5.96
N CYS A 17 3.28 23.30 6.43
CA CYS A 17 4.02 23.01 7.66
C CYS A 17 4.08 24.26 8.57
N TRP A 18 4.26 24.04 9.87
CA TRP A 18 4.50 25.10 10.81
C TRP A 18 5.93 25.62 10.68
N ALA A 19 6.08 26.94 10.63
CA ALA A 19 7.38 27.59 10.67
C ALA A 19 7.30 28.87 11.52
N PRO A 20 8.40 29.26 12.21
CA PRO A 20 8.48 30.53 12.92
C PRO A 20 8.32 31.71 11.95
N ARG A 21 7.59 32.75 12.36
CA ARG A 21 7.55 34.00 11.59
C ARG A 21 8.92 34.69 11.61
N PRO A 22 9.37 35.28 10.49
CA PRO A 22 8.75 35.43 9.17
C PRO A 22 9.17 34.34 8.16
N ILE A 23 9.70 33.19 8.59
CA ILE A 23 10.27 32.16 7.75
C ILE A 23 9.16 31.53 6.89
N ARG A 24 9.38 31.50 5.57
CA ARG A 24 8.60 30.70 4.62
C ARG A 24 9.40 29.48 4.24
N PRO A 25 9.00 28.25 4.65
CA PRO A 25 9.69 27.04 4.25
C PRO A 25 9.70 26.92 2.72
N LEU A 26 10.87 26.61 2.16
CA LEU A 26 11.01 26.32 0.74
C LEU A 26 10.96 24.79 0.56
N CYS A 27 10.03 24.33 -0.25
CA CYS A 27 10.00 22.96 -0.71
C CYS A 27 10.60 22.89 -2.11
N ARG A 28 11.58 22.00 -2.31
CA ARG A 28 12.13 21.77 -3.65
C ARG A 28 11.09 21.04 -4.48
N ALA A 29 10.77 21.57 -5.65
CA ALA A 29 9.91 20.91 -6.62
C ALA A 29 10.76 20.06 -7.57
N MET A 30 10.33 18.84 -7.85
CA MET A 30 10.83 17.99 -8.91
C MET A 30 9.78 17.90 -10.01
N LEU A 31 10.24 18.01 -11.27
CA LEU A 31 9.37 17.95 -12.45
C LEU A 31 9.48 16.62 -13.21
N THR A 32 10.28 15.69 -12.69
CA THR A 32 10.53 14.40 -13.36
C THR A 32 9.40 13.44 -13.09
N HIS A 33 8.76 12.98 -14.17
CA HIS A 33 7.67 12.00 -14.12
C HIS A 33 8.22 10.56 -14.10
N GLU A 34 8.82 10.18 -12.97
CA GLU A 34 9.23 8.80 -12.70
C GLU A 34 8.46 8.31 -11.48
N TYR A 35 8.02 7.06 -11.51
CA TYR A 35 7.21 6.46 -10.45
C TYR A 35 7.63 5.02 -10.20
N THR A 36 7.34 4.56 -9.01
CA THR A 36 7.31 3.16 -8.61
C THR A 36 5.98 2.87 -7.90
N TYR A 37 5.69 1.61 -7.65
CA TYR A 37 4.42 1.22 -7.02
C TYR A 37 4.68 0.37 -5.79
N ALA A 38 3.98 0.69 -4.71
CA ALA A 38 3.88 -0.18 -3.55
C ALA A 38 2.64 -1.06 -3.71
N TYR A 39 2.82 -2.35 -3.55
CA TYR A 39 1.76 -3.34 -3.37
C TYR A 39 1.69 -3.67 -1.89
N GLY A 40 0.52 -3.74 -1.33
CA GLY A 40 0.32 -4.06 0.08
C GLY A 40 -0.85 -5.00 0.29
N ALA A 41 -0.70 -5.93 1.22
CA ALA A 41 -1.78 -6.78 1.71
C ALA A 41 -1.77 -6.79 3.23
N VAL A 42 -2.89 -6.44 3.86
CA VAL A 42 -2.99 -6.32 5.32
C VAL A 42 -4.02 -7.29 5.90
N ASP A 43 -3.64 -7.95 6.97
CA ASP A 43 -4.58 -8.65 7.85
C ASP A 43 -5.10 -7.65 8.89
N VAL A 44 -6.35 -7.24 8.76
CA VAL A 44 -6.97 -6.24 9.63
C VAL A 44 -7.14 -6.70 11.08
N LEU A 45 -7.14 -8.01 11.33
CA LEU A 45 -7.30 -8.56 12.68
C LEU A 45 -5.98 -8.54 13.45
N SER A 46 -4.88 -8.87 12.80
CA SER A 46 -3.54 -8.88 13.40
C SER A 46 -2.79 -7.56 13.22
N GLY A 47 -3.00 -6.85 12.12
CA GLY A 47 -2.20 -5.72 11.66
C GLY A 47 -0.94 -6.16 10.90
N GLU A 48 -0.83 -7.45 10.54
CA GLU A 48 0.25 -7.96 9.71
C GLU A 48 0.15 -7.39 8.29
N LEU A 49 1.22 -6.83 7.80
CA LEU A 49 1.33 -6.22 6.48
C LEU A 49 2.38 -6.94 5.67
N ASP A 50 2.03 -7.39 4.48
CA ASP A 50 2.97 -7.81 3.45
C ASP A 50 3.07 -6.73 2.39
N SER A 51 4.27 -6.35 1.99
CA SER A 51 4.47 -5.38 0.95
C SER A 51 5.56 -5.75 -0.06
N LEU A 52 5.44 -5.22 -1.28
CA LEU A 52 6.47 -5.25 -2.33
C LEU A 52 6.51 -3.91 -3.05
N ILE A 53 7.70 -3.55 -3.54
CA ILE A 53 7.91 -2.43 -4.46
C ILE A 53 8.07 -3.02 -5.86
N LEU A 54 7.19 -2.64 -6.79
CA LEU A 54 7.18 -3.16 -8.15
C LEU A 54 7.10 -2.02 -9.18
N PRO A 55 7.68 -2.19 -10.38
CA PRO A 55 7.81 -1.10 -11.35
C PRO A 55 6.51 -0.72 -12.06
N HIS A 56 5.52 -1.61 -12.08
CA HIS A 56 4.28 -1.42 -12.82
C HIS A 56 3.07 -1.92 -12.06
N VAL A 57 1.88 -1.41 -12.44
CA VAL A 57 0.60 -1.99 -12.04
C VAL A 57 0.03 -2.73 -13.24
N ASN A 58 0.18 -4.06 -13.21
CA ASN A 58 -0.33 -4.96 -14.22
C ASN A 58 -0.48 -6.39 -13.68
N THR A 59 -1.09 -7.27 -14.47
CA THR A 59 -1.34 -8.66 -14.08
C THR A 59 -0.06 -9.44 -13.72
N ALA A 60 1.07 -9.19 -14.39
CA ALA A 60 2.32 -9.88 -14.11
C ALA A 60 2.90 -9.48 -12.74
N CYS A 61 2.91 -8.18 -12.41
CA CYS A 61 3.35 -7.70 -11.11
C CYS A 61 2.40 -8.16 -10.00
N MET A 62 1.09 -8.17 -10.25
CA MET A 62 0.11 -8.71 -9.31
C MET A 62 0.35 -10.20 -9.05
N GLN A 63 0.62 -11.00 -10.09
CA GLN A 63 0.94 -12.41 -9.90
C GLN A 63 2.17 -12.61 -9.01
N ILE A 64 3.25 -11.84 -9.24
CA ILE A 64 4.45 -11.87 -8.39
C ILE A 64 4.09 -11.55 -6.94
N PHE A 65 3.25 -10.53 -6.72
CA PHE A 65 2.83 -10.15 -5.37
C PHE A 65 2.02 -11.25 -4.67
N LEU A 66 1.02 -11.83 -5.37
CA LEU A 66 0.20 -12.91 -4.81
C LEU A 66 1.03 -14.16 -4.48
N ASP A 67 1.97 -14.53 -5.38
CA ASP A 67 2.86 -15.68 -5.17
C ASP A 67 3.75 -15.46 -3.95
N GLU A 68 4.30 -14.28 -3.78
CA GLU A 68 5.13 -13.91 -2.62
C GLU A 68 4.33 -13.97 -1.32
N VAL A 69 3.13 -13.37 -1.27
CA VAL A 69 2.26 -13.42 -0.08
C VAL A 69 1.86 -14.85 0.23
N GLY A 70 1.50 -15.65 -0.78
CA GLY A 70 1.19 -17.07 -0.59
C GLY A 70 2.35 -17.87 -0.02
N ALA A 71 3.58 -17.58 -0.47
CA ALA A 71 4.82 -18.23 -0.01
C ALA A 71 5.21 -17.81 1.42
N ARG A 72 4.95 -16.56 1.82
CA ARG A 72 5.17 -16.09 3.20
C ARG A 72 4.24 -16.75 4.21
N HIS A 73 3.07 -17.17 3.79
CA HIS A 73 2.03 -17.75 4.67
C HIS A 73 1.64 -19.18 4.26
N PRO A 74 2.57 -20.15 4.15
CA PRO A 74 2.31 -21.48 3.58
C PRO A 74 1.31 -22.33 4.39
N GLN A 75 1.13 -22.00 5.68
CA GLN A 75 0.24 -22.72 6.60
C GLN A 75 -1.13 -22.05 6.78
N ARG A 76 -1.38 -20.92 6.09
CA ARG A 76 -2.63 -20.17 6.22
C ARG A 76 -3.46 -20.30 4.95
N SER A 77 -4.79 -20.40 5.11
CA SER A 77 -5.72 -20.17 4.02
C SER A 77 -6.05 -18.67 3.97
N ILE A 78 -5.76 -18.02 2.85
CA ILE A 78 -5.90 -16.58 2.67
C ILE A 78 -7.14 -16.28 1.82
N ILE A 79 -8.00 -15.39 2.29
CA ILE A 79 -8.97 -14.69 1.45
C ILE A 79 -8.38 -13.31 1.18
N MET A 80 -7.96 -13.08 -0.07
CA MET A 80 -7.43 -11.80 -0.51
C MET A 80 -8.56 -10.96 -1.10
N VAL A 81 -8.90 -9.89 -0.40
CA VAL A 81 -9.90 -8.92 -0.82
C VAL A 81 -9.20 -7.81 -1.60
N LEU A 82 -9.64 -7.55 -2.82
CA LEU A 82 -9.03 -6.58 -3.74
C LEU A 82 -10.11 -5.79 -4.47
N ASP A 83 -9.75 -4.64 -5.00
CA ASP A 83 -10.67 -3.83 -5.77
C ASP A 83 -11.00 -4.46 -7.14
N GLY A 84 -11.94 -3.85 -7.87
CA GLY A 84 -12.39 -4.32 -9.18
C GLY A 84 -11.54 -3.85 -10.35
N ALA A 85 -10.27 -3.53 -10.17
CA ALA A 85 -9.38 -3.10 -11.26
C ALA A 85 -9.26 -4.17 -12.36
N GLY A 86 -9.15 -3.73 -13.61
CA GLY A 86 -9.18 -4.63 -14.77
C GLY A 86 -8.10 -5.72 -14.77
N TRP A 87 -6.94 -5.47 -14.15
CA TRP A 87 -5.86 -6.45 -14.00
C TRP A 87 -6.11 -7.48 -12.88
N HIS A 88 -7.05 -7.21 -11.96
CA HIS A 88 -7.50 -8.16 -10.95
C HIS A 88 -8.50 -9.19 -11.49
N THR A 89 -9.25 -8.84 -12.53
CA THR A 89 -10.28 -9.69 -13.14
C THR A 89 -9.81 -10.42 -14.40
N GLY A 90 -8.54 -10.21 -14.80
CA GLY A 90 -7.95 -10.84 -15.97
C GLY A 90 -7.90 -12.36 -15.85
N VAL A 91 -8.24 -13.06 -16.94
CA VAL A 91 -8.20 -14.54 -17.05
C VAL A 91 -6.79 -15.11 -16.77
N ALA A 92 -5.77 -14.26 -16.71
CA ALA A 92 -4.37 -14.65 -16.55
C ALA A 92 -3.88 -14.77 -15.10
N LEU A 93 -4.63 -14.30 -14.08
CA LEU A 93 -4.23 -14.46 -12.69
C LEU A 93 -4.50 -15.88 -12.19
N THR A 94 -3.47 -16.50 -11.61
CA THR A 94 -3.56 -17.82 -10.99
C THR A 94 -3.20 -17.69 -9.51
N PRO A 95 -4.18 -17.52 -8.61
CA PRO A 95 -3.89 -17.38 -7.21
C PRO A 95 -3.17 -18.63 -6.65
N PRO A 96 -2.23 -18.47 -5.70
CA PRO A 96 -1.61 -19.58 -5.00
C PRO A 96 -2.63 -20.56 -4.42
N HIS A 97 -2.26 -21.82 -4.25
CA HIS A 97 -3.15 -22.90 -3.78
C HIS A 97 -3.80 -22.62 -2.41
N ASN A 98 -3.16 -21.81 -1.59
CA ASN A 98 -3.62 -21.40 -0.25
C ASN A 98 -4.37 -20.06 -0.26
N MET A 99 -4.69 -19.50 -1.45
CA MET A 99 -5.32 -18.19 -1.57
C MET A 99 -6.59 -18.24 -2.42
N LYS A 100 -7.59 -17.47 -2.01
CA LYS A 100 -8.80 -17.18 -2.79
C LYS A 100 -8.95 -15.67 -2.95
N LEU A 101 -9.29 -15.21 -4.15
CA LEU A 101 -9.52 -13.80 -4.43
C LEU A 101 -11.01 -13.47 -4.25
N LEU A 102 -11.28 -12.34 -3.62
CA LEU A 102 -12.62 -11.79 -3.42
C LEU A 102 -12.60 -10.32 -3.85
N SER A 103 -13.38 -9.97 -4.88
CA SER A 103 -13.44 -8.60 -5.36
C SER A 103 -14.41 -7.76 -4.53
N LEU A 104 -13.99 -6.54 -4.19
CA LEU A 104 -14.86 -5.50 -3.65
C LEU A 104 -15.86 -5.05 -4.73
N PRO A 105 -17.00 -4.46 -4.33
CA PRO A 105 -17.87 -3.78 -5.27
C PRO A 105 -17.11 -2.72 -6.07
N PRO A 106 -17.42 -2.54 -7.36
CA PRO A 106 -16.77 -1.50 -8.16
C PRO A 106 -17.04 -0.10 -7.59
N TYR A 107 -16.04 0.78 -7.71
CA TYR A 107 -16.11 2.18 -7.24
C TYR A 107 -16.36 2.35 -5.73
N ALA A 108 -15.83 1.48 -4.90
CA ALA A 108 -15.97 1.53 -3.45
C ALA A 108 -14.59 1.54 -2.72
N PRO A 109 -13.71 2.52 -3.00
CA PRO A 109 -12.39 2.59 -2.34
C PRO A 109 -12.52 2.77 -0.83
N GLU A 110 -13.62 3.38 -0.36
CA GLU A 110 -13.92 3.55 1.07
C GLU A 110 -14.10 2.22 1.82
N LEU A 111 -14.24 1.11 1.11
CA LEU A 111 -14.29 -0.23 1.71
C LEU A 111 -12.90 -0.88 1.84
N ASN A 112 -11.85 -0.28 1.22
CA ASN A 112 -10.50 -0.81 1.28
C ASN A 112 -9.67 -0.08 2.36
N PRO A 113 -9.42 -0.71 3.52
CA PRO A 113 -8.66 -0.07 4.59
C PRO A 113 -7.18 0.19 4.26
N VAL A 114 -6.64 -0.45 3.22
CA VAL A 114 -5.25 -0.26 2.78
C VAL A 114 -4.99 1.17 2.29
N GLU A 115 -6.00 1.84 1.75
CA GLU A 115 -5.89 3.25 1.33
C GLU A 115 -5.38 4.17 2.47
N HIS A 116 -5.81 3.92 3.71
CA HIS A 116 -5.35 4.67 4.87
C HIS A 116 -3.89 4.38 5.25
N LEU A 117 -3.37 3.19 4.90
CA LEU A 117 -1.94 2.90 5.07
C LEU A 117 -1.11 3.74 4.08
N TRP A 118 -1.60 3.93 2.86
CA TRP A 118 -0.95 4.80 1.90
C TRP A 118 -0.94 6.26 2.33
N ASP A 119 -2.03 6.73 2.93
CA ASP A 119 -2.09 8.07 3.50
C ASP A 119 -1.11 8.25 4.66
N GLU A 120 -1.05 7.30 5.58
CA GLU A 120 -0.09 7.29 6.68
C GLU A 120 1.35 7.27 6.17
N LEU A 121 1.64 6.43 5.16
CA LEU A 121 2.96 6.32 4.54
C LEU A 121 3.38 7.64 3.89
N ARG A 122 2.48 8.27 3.10
CA ARG A 122 2.73 9.57 2.48
C ARG A 122 2.96 10.66 3.53
N GLU A 123 2.15 10.71 4.56
CA GLU A 123 2.22 11.73 5.62
C GLU A 123 3.52 11.63 6.42
N LYS A 124 3.94 10.43 6.80
CA LYS A 124 5.09 10.24 7.70
C LYS A 124 6.43 10.19 7.00
N PHE A 125 6.47 9.66 5.77
CA PHE A 125 7.74 9.36 5.10
C PHE A 125 8.00 10.20 3.86
N PHE A 126 6.97 10.81 3.23
CA PHE A 126 7.09 11.50 1.95
C PHE A 126 6.77 13.00 2.00
N HIS A 127 6.23 13.48 3.12
CA HIS A 127 5.82 14.86 3.28
C HIS A 127 6.96 15.85 2.96
N ASN A 128 6.73 16.75 1.98
CA ASN A 128 7.68 17.79 1.56
C ASN A 128 9.08 17.28 1.15
N LYS A 129 9.23 16.01 0.80
CA LYS A 129 10.49 15.44 0.33
C LYS A 129 10.56 15.47 -1.19
N ALA A 130 11.72 15.83 -1.72
CA ALA A 130 12.05 15.72 -3.14
C ALA A 130 13.17 14.70 -3.32
N PHE A 131 13.04 13.83 -4.31
CA PHE A 131 13.98 12.72 -4.55
C PHE A 131 14.80 12.99 -5.81
N ASN A 132 16.13 12.89 -5.71
CA ASN A 132 17.05 13.15 -6.82
C ASN A 132 17.08 12.02 -7.87
N SER A 133 16.63 10.82 -7.51
CA SER A 133 16.54 9.64 -8.39
C SER A 133 15.34 8.77 -8.03
N LEU A 134 14.96 7.87 -8.93
CA LEU A 134 13.95 6.85 -8.65
C LEU A 134 14.41 5.92 -7.52
N HIS A 135 15.70 5.54 -7.53
CA HIS A 135 16.31 4.72 -6.48
C HIS A 135 16.17 5.37 -5.09
N ALA A 136 16.46 6.68 -4.96
CA ALA A 136 16.29 7.38 -3.68
C ALA A 136 14.81 7.43 -3.21
N LEU A 137 13.86 7.43 -4.14
CA LEU A 137 12.44 7.31 -3.84
C LEU A 137 12.12 5.88 -3.33
N GLU A 138 12.65 4.86 -4.02
CA GLU A 138 12.45 3.45 -3.65
C GLU A 138 13.09 3.11 -2.30
N ASP A 139 14.29 3.61 -2.02
CA ASP A 139 14.94 3.49 -0.70
C ASP A 139 14.06 4.08 0.42
N GLN A 140 13.49 5.27 0.17
CA GLN A 140 12.60 5.90 1.15
C GLN A 140 11.29 5.12 1.31
N LEU A 141 10.78 4.55 0.22
CA LEU A 141 9.57 3.74 0.23
C LEU A 141 9.81 2.44 1.01
N GLU A 142 10.96 1.78 0.80
CA GLU A 142 11.36 0.61 1.58
C GLU A 142 11.43 0.92 3.08
N VAL A 143 12.07 2.03 3.45
CA VAL A 143 12.14 2.46 4.86
C VAL A 143 10.75 2.63 5.47
N GLY A 144 9.83 3.25 4.73
CA GLY A 144 8.46 3.47 5.19
C GLY A 144 7.66 2.18 5.32
N LEU A 145 7.73 1.31 4.31
CA LEU A 145 7.04 0.01 4.31
C LEU A 145 7.55 -0.89 5.44
N ARG A 146 8.87 -1.01 5.61
CA ARG A 146 9.47 -1.78 6.71
C ARG A 146 9.09 -1.23 8.09
N ALA A 147 8.95 0.09 8.22
CA ALA A 147 8.50 0.69 9.49
C ALA A 147 7.05 0.29 9.81
N LEU A 148 6.17 0.18 8.82
CA LEU A 148 4.80 -0.32 9.00
C LEU A 148 4.77 -1.83 9.23
N GLU A 149 5.49 -2.63 8.45
CA GLU A 149 5.58 -4.10 8.63
C GLU A 149 6.06 -4.49 10.05
N ASN A 150 6.96 -3.69 10.63
CA ASN A 150 7.49 -3.93 11.99
C ASN A 150 6.63 -3.34 13.11
N ASP A 151 5.51 -2.66 12.80
CA ASP A 151 4.62 -2.04 13.79
C ASP A 151 3.16 -2.49 13.59
N MET A 152 2.93 -3.80 13.76
CA MET A 152 1.58 -4.38 13.65
C MET A 152 0.52 -3.66 14.51
N PRO A 153 0.80 -3.24 15.78
CA PRO A 153 -0.18 -2.49 16.55
C PRO A 153 -0.60 -1.18 15.88
N ARG A 154 0.33 -0.47 15.28
CA ARG A 154 0.05 0.76 14.52
C ARG A 154 -0.77 0.47 13.28
N VAL A 155 -0.36 -0.50 12.46
CA VAL A 155 -1.10 -0.91 11.26
C VAL A 155 -2.53 -1.28 11.65
N LYS A 156 -2.70 -2.13 12.66
CA LYS A 156 -4.03 -2.50 13.17
C LYS A 156 -4.86 -1.28 13.56
N SER A 157 -4.27 -0.29 14.24
CA SER A 157 -4.99 0.92 14.65
C SER A 157 -5.51 1.75 13.47
N ILE A 158 -4.90 1.62 12.30
CA ILE A 158 -5.28 2.31 11.06
C ILE A 158 -6.37 1.55 10.31
N VAL A 159 -6.27 0.22 10.23
CA VAL A 159 -7.08 -0.61 9.31
C VAL A 159 -8.22 -1.38 9.98
N ALA A 160 -8.17 -1.61 11.29
CA ALA A 160 -9.14 -2.43 12.01
C ALA A 160 -10.42 -1.64 12.33
N TRP A 161 -11.16 -1.28 11.30
CA TRP A 161 -12.44 -0.57 11.48
C TRP A 161 -13.51 -1.51 12.04
N ASP A 162 -14.31 -1.00 12.96
CA ASP A 162 -15.30 -1.81 13.69
C ASP A 162 -16.21 -2.62 12.77
N TRP A 163 -16.66 -2.04 11.66
CA TRP A 163 -17.55 -2.75 10.73
C TRP A 163 -16.83 -3.89 10.00
N ILE A 164 -15.54 -3.76 9.64
CA ILE A 164 -14.75 -4.83 9.00
C ILE A 164 -14.51 -5.94 10.01
N VAL A 165 -14.06 -5.58 11.21
CA VAL A 165 -13.79 -6.54 12.29
C VAL A 165 -15.06 -7.33 12.64
N ASN A 166 -16.19 -6.64 12.79
CA ASN A 166 -17.46 -7.30 13.06
C ASN A 166 -17.94 -8.22 11.93
N ALA A 167 -17.70 -7.83 10.66
CA ALA A 167 -18.04 -8.67 9.51
C ALA A 167 -17.19 -9.93 9.39
N LEU A 168 -15.94 -9.90 9.89
CA LEU A 168 -15.03 -11.05 9.85
C LEU A 168 -15.19 -12.01 11.04
N LEU A 169 -15.77 -11.53 12.15
CA LEU A 169 -15.94 -12.33 13.38
C LEU A 169 -17.33 -12.95 13.53
N ASN A 170 -18.29 -12.59 12.69
CA ASN A 170 -19.66 -13.14 12.64
C ASN A 170 -19.82 -14.08 11.44
#